data_d5e60c23b5a5d6d1632b78f5722da9b5
#
_entry.id   d5e60c23b5a5d6d1632b78f5722da9b5
#
_cell.length_a   1.000
_cell.length_b   1.000
_cell.length_c   1.000
_cell.angle_alpha   90.00
_cell.angle_beta   90.00
_cell.angle_gamma   90.00
#
_symmetry.space_group_name_H-M   'P 1'
#
loop_
_entity.id
_entity.type
_entity.pdbx_description
1 polymer ?
#
loop_
_entity_poly.entity_id
_entity_poly.type
_entity_poly.pdbx_seq_one_letter_code
_entity_poly.pdbx_strand_id
1 'polypeptide(L)'
;KTLVASAVLAMSTGAFAATVLPGNETPLQDVINNLYTQGGTPTSAAPNVNANQSGAQLFQIEASGGSIATMVIAIAGNAGSNTFGIYDPYNTATTLQLFAGGISGGSLVTLSVNDSNQFQVGSTTVQFSSSTFGYYLTGPGGTFYSQANLNGGNEQMVSYQGDGDKIKLPTRPAAVWGPSSYLLAWEDQSLTGGSDKDYNDMVIYVESVTKVPEPGSLALLGLGLSGLAFVSRRKQKNAK
;
A
#
# COMPACT_ATOMS: atom_id res chain seq x y z
N LYS A 1 -22.21 28.51 37.90
CA LYS A 1 -20.92 27.97 37.37
C LYS A 1 -21.21 27.19 36.14
N THR A 2 -20.99 27.83 34.99
CA THR A 2 -21.22 27.26 33.64
C THR A 2 -20.12 26.28 33.32
N LEU A 3 -20.47 25.02 33.11
CA LEU A 3 -19.56 23.98 32.61
C LEU A 3 -19.43 24.17 31.10
N VAL A 4 -18.28 24.62 30.60
CA VAL A 4 -17.93 24.55 29.21
C VAL A 4 -17.40 23.12 28.98
N ALA A 5 -18.24 22.27 28.36
CA ALA A 5 -17.82 20.98 27.84
C ALA A 5 -17.15 21.22 26.50
N SER A 6 -15.81 21.28 26.47
CA SER A 6 -15.05 21.25 25.24
C SER A 6 -15.16 19.84 24.63
N ALA A 7 -16.00 19.68 23.62
CA ALA A 7 -15.99 18.51 22.77
C ALA A 7 -14.74 18.58 21.90
N VAL A 8 -13.71 17.80 22.23
CA VAL A 8 -12.61 17.53 21.31
C VAL A 8 -13.18 16.60 20.24
N LEU A 9 -13.48 17.18 19.09
CA LEU A 9 -13.82 16.43 17.87
C LEU A 9 -12.50 15.76 17.43
N ALA A 10 -12.33 14.48 17.77
CA ALA A 10 -11.27 13.66 17.20
C ALA A 10 -11.62 13.48 15.71
N MET A 11 -11.04 14.31 14.86
CA MET A 11 -10.99 14.01 13.43
C MET A 11 -10.08 12.80 13.30
N SER A 12 -10.67 11.61 13.15
CA SER A 12 -9.97 10.50 12.56
C SER A 12 -9.67 10.93 11.13
N THR A 13 -8.41 11.17 10.83
CA THR A 13 -7.96 11.15 9.44
C THR A 13 -7.98 9.68 9.03
N GLY A 14 -9.19 9.14 8.79
CA GLY A 14 -9.31 7.92 8.04
C GLY A 14 -8.65 8.19 6.69
N ALA A 15 -7.76 7.34 6.25
CA ALA A 15 -7.34 7.34 4.87
C ALA A 15 -8.63 7.31 4.04
N PHE A 16 -8.91 8.38 3.32
CA PHE A 16 -10.04 8.41 2.39
C PHE A 16 -9.62 7.49 1.26
N ALA A 17 -10.38 6.43 1.03
CA ALA A 17 -10.15 5.55 -0.09
C ALA A 17 -10.15 6.38 -1.37
N ALA A 18 -9.09 6.28 -2.18
CA ALA A 18 -9.02 6.96 -3.47
C ALA A 18 -10.15 6.47 -4.38
N THR A 19 -10.67 7.35 -5.23
CA THR A 19 -11.65 6.96 -6.23
C THR A 19 -10.93 6.49 -7.48
N VAL A 20 -11.07 5.20 -7.81
CA VAL A 20 -10.57 4.60 -9.04
C VAL A 20 -11.60 4.83 -10.15
N LEU A 21 -11.18 5.46 -11.23
CA LEU A 21 -12.00 5.70 -12.42
C LEU A 21 -11.75 4.63 -13.49
N PRO A 22 -12.62 4.44 -14.47
CA PRO A 22 -12.42 3.41 -15.50
C PRO A 22 -11.30 3.73 -16.50
N GLY A 23 -10.84 4.97 -16.60
CA GLY A 23 -9.80 5.39 -17.55
C GLY A 23 -10.16 5.17 -19.02
N ASN A 24 -9.16 5.30 -19.89
CA ASN A 24 -9.26 5.02 -21.33
C ASN A 24 -8.55 3.72 -21.73
N GLU A 25 -7.91 3.05 -20.82
CA GLU A 25 -7.14 1.83 -20.99
C GLU A 25 -7.87 0.63 -20.36
N THR A 26 -7.17 -0.48 -20.08
CA THR A 26 -7.79 -1.62 -19.40
C THR A 26 -8.13 -1.23 -17.96
N PRO A 27 -9.41 -1.15 -17.55
CA PRO A 27 -9.77 -0.75 -16.20
C PRO A 27 -9.13 -1.65 -15.13
N LEU A 28 -8.70 -1.08 -14.01
CA LEU A 28 -8.10 -1.83 -12.90
C LEU A 28 -9.03 -2.97 -12.42
N GLN A 29 -10.36 -2.75 -12.43
CA GLN A 29 -11.32 -3.81 -12.08
C GLN A 29 -11.19 -5.03 -13.00
N ASP A 30 -10.96 -4.81 -14.30
CA ASP A 30 -10.81 -5.90 -15.26
C ASP A 30 -9.47 -6.61 -15.09
N VAL A 31 -8.41 -5.88 -14.74
CA VAL A 31 -7.11 -6.49 -14.36
C VAL A 31 -7.31 -7.45 -13.19
N ILE A 32 -7.97 -7.01 -12.11
CA ILE A 32 -8.23 -7.84 -10.93
C ILE A 32 -9.15 -9.02 -11.28
N ASN A 33 -10.25 -8.80 -12.01
CA ASN A 33 -11.17 -9.84 -12.44
C ASN A 33 -10.45 -10.93 -13.26
N ASN A 34 -9.51 -10.55 -14.13
CA ASN A 34 -8.73 -11.49 -14.91
C ASN A 34 -7.84 -12.39 -14.05
N LEU A 35 -7.22 -11.85 -12.99
CA LEU A 35 -6.43 -12.64 -12.05
C LEU A 35 -7.28 -13.73 -11.38
N TYR A 36 -8.50 -13.40 -10.97
CA TYR A 36 -9.46 -14.32 -10.37
C TYR A 36 -9.96 -15.37 -11.37
N THR A 37 -10.40 -14.95 -12.53
CA THR A 37 -10.94 -15.83 -13.58
C THR A 37 -9.91 -16.87 -14.02
N GLN A 38 -8.64 -16.46 -14.18
CA GLN A 38 -7.56 -17.36 -14.55
C GLN A 38 -7.10 -18.25 -13.37
N GLY A 39 -7.43 -17.89 -12.13
CA GLY A 39 -7.14 -18.67 -10.93
C GLY A 39 -7.97 -19.94 -10.78
N GLY A 40 -9.07 -20.03 -11.51
CA GLY A 40 -10.05 -21.13 -11.47
C GLY A 40 -11.44 -20.62 -11.10
N THR A 41 -12.26 -21.49 -10.46
CA THR A 41 -13.56 -21.05 -9.94
C THR A 41 -13.34 -20.32 -8.60
N PRO A 42 -13.59 -19.00 -8.51
CA PRO A 42 -13.42 -18.25 -7.26
C PRO A 42 -14.46 -18.69 -6.22
N THR A 43 -14.11 -18.62 -4.93
CA THR A 43 -15.03 -18.85 -3.82
C THR A 43 -15.73 -17.56 -3.38
N SER A 44 -15.16 -16.40 -3.75
CA SER A 44 -15.73 -15.07 -3.56
C SER A 44 -15.70 -14.25 -4.86
N ALA A 45 -16.38 -13.13 -4.87
CA ALA A 45 -16.23 -12.16 -5.95
C ALA A 45 -14.87 -11.46 -5.84
N ALA A 46 -14.26 -11.13 -6.99
CA ALA A 46 -13.06 -10.32 -7.03
C ALA A 46 -13.28 -8.98 -6.28
N PRO A 47 -12.27 -8.45 -5.57
CA PRO A 47 -12.38 -7.19 -4.86
C PRO A 47 -12.87 -6.06 -5.78
N ASN A 48 -13.84 -5.29 -5.29
CA ASN A 48 -14.27 -4.07 -5.95
C ASN A 48 -13.23 -2.97 -5.72
N VAL A 49 -12.73 -2.36 -6.79
CA VAL A 49 -11.61 -1.40 -6.74
C VAL A 49 -11.88 -0.16 -5.90
N ASN A 50 -13.15 0.22 -5.70
CA ASN A 50 -13.51 1.36 -4.85
C ASN A 50 -13.96 0.97 -3.44
N ALA A 51 -14.47 -0.24 -3.22
CA ALA A 51 -15.03 -0.65 -1.95
C ALA A 51 -14.09 -1.48 -1.07
N ASN A 52 -13.10 -2.18 -1.66
CA ASN A 52 -12.28 -3.15 -0.95
C ASN A 52 -10.80 -2.74 -0.85
N GLN A 53 -10.49 -1.45 -0.91
CA GLN A 53 -9.13 -0.95 -0.68
C GLN A 53 -8.68 -1.25 0.75
N SER A 54 -7.46 -1.73 0.91
CA SER A 54 -6.90 -2.12 2.21
C SER A 54 -6.39 -0.93 3.02
N GLY A 55 -6.11 0.21 2.37
CA GLY A 55 -5.49 1.40 2.94
C GLY A 55 -4.06 1.16 3.47
N ALA A 56 -3.41 0.08 3.04
CA ALA A 56 -2.05 -0.22 3.45
C ALA A 56 -1.07 0.70 2.72
N GLN A 57 -0.23 1.41 3.48
CA GLN A 57 0.75 2.38 2.97
C GLN A 57 2.18 2.01 3.38
N LEU A 58 2.35 1.40 4.55
CA LEU A 58 3.62 0.93 5.08
C LEU A 58 3.58 -0.58 5.34
N PHE A 59 4.73 -1.21 5.20
CA PHE A 59 4.86 -2.67 5.21
C PHE A 59 6.08 -3.12 5.99
N GLN A 60 6.05 -4.39 6.43
CA GLN A 60 7.18 -5.17 6.91
C GLN A 60 7.18 -6.53 6.22
N ILE A 61 8.36 -7.12 6.04
CA ILE A 61 8.46 -8.51 5.57
C ILE A 61 8.09 -9.44 6.72
N GLU A 62 7.16 -10.38 6.47
CA GLU A 62 6.68 -11.32 7.48
C GLU A 62 7.45 -12.63 7.48
N ALA A 63 7.92 -13.09 6.32
CA ALA A 63 8.58 -14.37 6.17
C ALA A 63 10.10 -14.25 6.23
N SER A 64 10.75 -15.20 6.88
CA SER A 64 12.23 -15.29 6.98
C SER A 64 12.93 -15.42 5.62
N GLY A 65 12.21 -15.83 4.56
CA GLY A 65 12.73 -15.95 3.19
C GLY A 65 12.68 -14.65 2.38
N GLY A 66 12.12 -13.58 2.95
CA GLY A 66 11.89 -12.32 2.24
C GLY A 66 10.51 -12.21 1.59
N SER A 67 10.30 -11.12 0.87
CA SER A 67 9.09 -10.84 0.07
C SER A 67 9.40 -11.01 -1.40
N ILE A 68 8.43 -11.48 -2.18
CA ILE A 68 8.51 -11.48 -3.64
C ILE A 68 7.57 -10.42 -4.19
N ALA A 69 8.12 -9.53 -5.02
CA ALA A 69 7.31 -8.64 -5.85
C ALA A 69 7.21 -9.23 -7.26
N THR A 70 6.01 -9.28 -7.81
CA THR A 70 5.72 -9.74 -9.18
C THR A 70 5.03 -8.64 -9.94
N MET A 71 5.59 -8.24 -11.08
CA MET A 71 4.92 -7.32 -12.01
C MET A 71 3.67 -7.98 -12.58
N VAL A 72 2.49 -7.41 -12.34
CA VAL A 72 1.24 -7.88 -12.93
C VAL A 72 1.07 -7.26 -14.31
N ILE A 73 1.06 -5.94 -14.35
CA ILE A 73 0.90 -5.18 -15.59
C ILE A 73 1.54 -3.78 -15.43
N ALA A 74 2.02 -3.24 -16.55
CA ALA A 74 2.37 -1.84 -16.68
C ALA A 74 1.80 -1.38 -18.02
N ILE A 75 0.72 -0.59 -17.99
CA ILE A 75 -0.06 -0.19 -19.17
C ILE A 75 0.33 1.22 -19.63
N ALA A 76 0.77 2.08 -18.71
CA ALA A 76 1.04 3.48 -19.00
C ALA A 76 1.93 3.70 -20.21
N GLY A 77 1.65 4.72 -20.97
CA GLY A 77 2.54 5.23 -22.03
C GLY A 77 3.97 5.50 -21.55
N ASN A 78 4.15 5.66 -20.23
CA ASN A 78 5.42 5.88 -19.56
C ASN A 78 6.04 4.62 -18.94
N ALA A 79 5.43 3.44 -19.10
CA ALA A 79 5.89 2.19 -18.47
C ALA A 79 7.38 1.91 -18.69
N GLY A 80 7.92 2.30 -19.84
CA GLY A 80 9.34 2.14 -20.17
C GLY A 80 10.30 3.00 -19.34
N SER A 81 9.82 4.04 -18.67
CA SER A 81 10.62 4.97 -17.86
C SER A 81 10.31 4.87 -16.35
N ASN A 82 9.27 4.14 -15.97
CA ASN A 82 8.87 3.99 -14.58
C ASN A 82 9.85 3.11 -13.80
N THR A 83 10.21 3.54 -12.60
CA THR A 83 11.06 2.80 -11.66
C THR A 83 10.27 2.55 -10.38
N PHE A 84 10.21 1.30 -9.94
CA PHE A 84 9.50 0.89 -8.72
C PHE A 84 10.47 0.34 -7.69
N GLY A 85 10.25 0.66 -6.42
CA GLY A 85 11.09 0.18 -5.33
C GLY A 85 10.50 0.45 -3.95
N ILE A 86 11.35 0.31 -2.94
CA ILE A 86 11.04 0.59 -1.54
C ILE A 86 11.83 1.80 -1.04
N TYR A 87 11.28 2.50 -0.05
CA TYR A 87 11.95 3.62 0.61
C TYR A 87 11.85 3.50 2.14
N ASP A 88 12.80 4.11 2.83
CA ASP A 88 12.80 4.26 4.28
C ASP A 88 11.81 5.38 4.69
N PRO A 89 10.74 5.07 5.46
CA PRO A 89 9.75 6.09 5.86
C PRO A 89 10.33 7.20 6.75
N TYR A 90 11.48 6.97 7.38
CA TYR A 90 12.17 7.95 8.21
C TYR A 90 13.21 8.77 7.45
N ASN A 91 13.59 8.32 6.24
CA ASN A 91 14.50 9.02 5.34
C ASN A 91 14.19 8.68 3.87
N THR A 92 13.26 9.38 3.27
CA THR A 92 12.76 9.11 1.92
C THR A 92 13.83 9.20 0.81
N ALA A 93 14.99 9.76 1.11
CA ALA A 93 16.14 9.74 0.19
C ALA A 93 16.84 8.36 0.15
N THR A 94 16.61 7.51 1.16
CA THR A 94 17.13 6.15 1.21
C THR A 94 16.15 5.21 0.53
N THR A 95 16.52 4.72 -0.65
CA THR A 95 15.67 3.88 -1.49
C THR A 95 16.40 2.61 -1.97
N LEU A 96 15.63 1.57 -2.30
CA LEU A 96 16.13 0.36 -2.96
C LEU A 96 15.19 0.01 -4.12
N GLN A 97 15.73 0.02 -5.34
CA GLN A 97 14.97 -0.28 -6.54
C GLN A 97 14.66 -1.78 -6.63
N LEU A 98 13.41 -2.10 -6.96
CA LEU A 98 12.93 -3.45 -7.26
C LEU A 98 12.83 -3.69 -8.76
N PHE A 99 12.17 -2.78 -9.49
CA PHE A 99 11.99 -2.86 -10.94
C PHE A 99 12.47 -1.58 -11.62
N ALA A 100 13.11 -1.73 -12.77
CA ALA A 100 13.39 -0.64 -13.71
C ALA A 100 12.33 -0.61 -14.81
N GLY A 101 12.24 0.47 -15.55
CA GLY A 101 11.30 0.63 -16.67
C GLY A 101 11.40 -0.45 -17.74
N GLY A 102 10.31 -0.65 -18.47
CA GLY A 102 10.24 -1.62 -19.59
C GLY A 102 10.16 -3.09 -19.16
N ILE A 103 9.87 -3.38 -17.90
CA ILE A 103 9.75 -4.75 -17.41
C ILE A 103 8.38 -5.31 -17.75
N SER A 104 8.39 -6.51 -18.34
CA SER A 104 7.16 -7.23 -18.76
C SER A 104 6.41 -7.83 -17.57
N GLY A 105 5.10 -8.00 -17.74
CA GLY A 105 4.27 -8.77 -16.81
C GLY A 105 4.86 -10.16 -16.53
N GLY A 106 4.80 -10.59 -15.28
CA GLY A 106 5.38 -11.84 -14.80
C GLY A 106 6.85 -11.75 -14.35
N SER A 107 7.54 -10.62 -14.56
CA SER A 107 8.85 -10.38 -13.96
C SER A 107 8.74 -10.38 -12.45
N LEU A 108 9.73 -10.95 -11.77
CA LEU A 108 9.74 -11.06 -10.32
C LEU A 108 11.10 -10.66 -9.74
N VAL A 109 11.07 -10.16 -8.50
CA VAL A 109 12.24 -9.84 -7.72
C VAL A 109 12.04 -10.29 -6.26
N THR A 110 13.09 -10.76 -5.63
CA THR A 110 13.08 -11.09 -4.19
C THR A 110 13.72 -9.94 -3.41
N LEU A 111 12.99 -9.45 -2.43
CA LEU A 111 13.43 -8.49 -1.44
C LEU A 111 13.65 -9.22 -0.11
N SER A 112 14.82 -9.12 0.48
CA SER A 112 15.11 -9.66 1.82
C SER A 112 15.52 -8.55 2.77
N VAL A 113 15.41 -8.81 4.08
CA VAL A 113 15.90 -7.94 5.15
C VAL A 113 16.54 -8.79 6.23
N ASN A 114 17.65 -8.31 6.80
CA ASN A 114 18.30 -8.95 7.95
C ASN A 114 17.93 -8.24 9.26
N ASP A 115 18.37 -8.81 10.39
CA ASP A 115 18.10 -8.28 11.74
C ASP A 115 18.68 -6.87 12.00
N SER A 116 19.59 -6.43 11.14
CA SER A 116 20.15 -5.07 11.18
C SER A 116 19.42 -4.07 10.29
N ASN A 117 18.25 -4.41 9.77
CA ASN A 117 17.45 -3.60 8.83
C ASN A 117 18.16 -3.30 7.50
N GLN A 118 19.07 -4.18 7.07
CA GLN A 118 19.65 -4.08 5.74
C GLN A 118 18.74 -4.82 4.76
N PHE A 119 18.16 -4.07 3.85
CA PHE A 119 17.36 -4.57 2.75
C PHE A 119 18.24 -4.93 1.57
N GLN A 120 17.92 -6.04 0.89
CA GLN A 120 18.73 -6.56 -0.22
C GLN A 120 17.86 -7.01 -1.39
N VAL A 121 18.30 -6.63 -2.59
CA VAL A 121 17.82 -7.12 -3.88
C VAL A 121 19.02 -7.56 -4.74
N GLY A 122 19.09 -8.82 -5.08
CA GLY A 122 20.26 -9.37 -5.78
C GLY A 122 21.54 -9.13 -4.97
N SER A 123 22.50 -8.40 -5.54
CA SER A 123 23.75 -8.02 -4.87
C SER A 123 23.70 -6.63 -4.22
N THR A 124 22.63 -5.87 -4.39
CA THR A 124 22.50 -4.53 -3.83
C THR A 124 21.92 -4.57 -2.43
N THR A 125 22.59 -3.96 -1.47
CA THR A 125 22.18 -3.87 -0.07
C THR A 125 22.10 -2.41 0.35
N VAL A 126 21.00 -2.03 1.03
CA VAL A 126 20.79 -0.68 1.55
C VAL A 126 20.34 -0.75 3.00
N GLN A 127 20.93 0.09 3.85
CA GLN A 127 20.59 0.22 5.26
C GLN A 127 19.39 1.15 5.44
N PHE A 128 18.30 0.64 6.05
CA PHE A 128 17.14 1.43 6.47
C PHE A 128 17.17 1.70 7.97
N SER A 129 16.43 2.70 8.41
CA SER A 129 16.31 3.07 9.83
C SER A 129 15.55 2.02 10.66
N SER A 130 14.69 1.23 10.02
CA SER A 130 13.91 0.15 10.64
C SER A 130 13.57 -0.93 9.61
N SER A 131 12.93 -2.02 10.06
CA SER A 131 12.36 -3.06 9.18
C SER A 131 11.07 -2.62 8.48
N THR A 132 10.54 -1.42 8.78
CA THR A 132 9.37 -0.85 8.10
C THR A 132 9.81 -0.11 6.85
N PHE A 133 9.08 -0.29 5.76
CA PHE A 133 9.32 0.39 4.48
C PHE A 133 8.00 0.78 3.82
N GLY A 134 8.07 1.78 2.93
CA GLY A 134 7.02 2.08 1.97
C GLY A 134 7.46 1.72 0.56
N TYR A 135 6.52 1.73 -0.38
CA TYR A 135 6.82 1.58 -1.80
C TYR A 135 6.83 2.94 -2.50
N TYR A 136 7.61 3.07 -3.56
CA TYR A 136 7.62 4.26 -4.41
C TYR A 136 7.55 3.89 -5.88
N LEU A 137 6.99 4.81 -6.66
CA LEU A 137 7.02 4.81 -8.11
C LEU A 137 7.65 6.11 -8.59
N THR A 138 8.68 6.03 -9.42
CA THR A 138 9.28 7.18 -10.09
C THR A 138 9.05 7.07 -11.58
N GLY A 139 8.51 8.10 -12.19
CA GLY A 139 8.26 8.21 -13.61
C GLY A 139 8.37 9.65 -14.10
N PRO A 140 7.92 9.96 -15.31
CA PRO A 140 7.95 11.32 -15.86
C PRO A 140 7.15 12.34 -15.03
N GLY A 141 6.13 11.91 -14.30
CA GLY A 141 5.35 12.76 -13.41
C GLY A 141 6.03 13.10 -12.09
N GLY A 142 7.17 12.47 -11.78
CA GLY A 142 7.92 12.64 -10.53
C GLY A 142 8.05 11.35 -9.75
N THR A 143 8.36 11.48 -8.45
CA THR A 143 8.39 10.37 -7.51
C THR A 143 7.16 10.42 -6.61
N PHE A 144 6.43 9.31 -6.57
CA PHE A 144 5.25 9.13 -5.74
C PHE A 144 5.50 8.01 -4.73
N TYR A 145 4.94 8.18 -3.55
CA TYR A 145 5.14 7.30 -2.42
C TYR A 145 3.83 6.58 -2.05
N SER A 146 3.92 5.41 -1.45
CA SER A 146 2.75 4.71 -0.93
C SER A 146 2.04 5.47 0.20
N GLN A 147 2.76 6.37 0.90
CA GLN A 147 2.18 7.25 1.90
C GLN A 147 1.62 8.53 1.28
N ALA A 148 0.31 8.74 1.42
CA ALA A 148 -0.39 9.90 0.87
C ALA A 148 0.17 11.24 1.37
N ASN A 149 0.61 11.33 2.64
CA ASN A 149 1.18 12.54 3.21
C ASN A 149 2.46 13.01 2.51
N LEU A 150 3.21 12.10 1.88
CA LEU A 150 4.39 12.43 1.08
C LEU A 150 4.05 12.92 -0.33
N ASN A 151 2.81 12.73 -0.76
CA ASN A 151 2.27 13.18 -2.05
C ASN A 151 1.32 14.38 -1.90
N GLY A 152 1.52 15.20 -0.86
CA GLY A 152 0.63 16.35 -0.60
C GLY A 152 -0.79 15.96 -0.17
N GLY A 153 -0.98 14.79 0.41
CA GLY A 153 -2.26 14.24 0.84
C GLY A 153 -3.00 13.43 -0.23
N ASN A 154 -2.38 13.21 -1.40
CA ASN A 154 -2.97 12.43 -2.49
C ASN A 154 -2.55 10.96 -2.41
N GLU A 155 -3.49 10.05 -2.54
CA GLU A 155 -3.22 8.60 -2.60
C GLU A 155 -2.83 8.20 -4.03
N GLN A 156 -1.54 8.20 -4.34
CA GLN A 156 -1.00 7.79 -5.66
C GLN A 156 -0.94 6.27 -5.82
N MET A 157 -1.22 5.54 -4.77
CA MET A 157 -1.30 4.08 -4.74
C MET A 157 -2.58 3.65 -4.05
N VAL A 158 -3.28 2.68 -4.64
CA VAL A 158 -4.31 1.92 -3.96
C VAL A 158 -3.84 0.49 -3.74
N SER A 159 -4.24 -0.11 -2.63
CA SER A 159 -3.80 -1.46 -2.25
C SER A 159 -4.98 -2.37 -1.93
N TYR A 160 -4.89 -3.64 -2.34
CA TYR A 160 -5.88 -4.69 -2.09
C TYR A 160 -5.20 -5.86 -1.40
N GLN A 161 -5.77 -6.31 -0.30
CA GLN A 161 -5.23 -7.43 0.49
C GLN A 161 -5.88 -8.73 0.03
N GLY A 162 -5.11 -9.81 0.03
CA GLY A 162 -5.61 -11.14 -0.32
C GLY A 162 -6.70 -11.62 0.64
N ASP A 163 -7.69 -12.30 0.09
CA ASP A 163 -8.91 -12.77 0.75
C ASP A 163 -8.99 -14.29 0.92
N GLY A 164 -7.97 -15.01 0.42
CA GLY A 164 -7.91 -16.48 0.47
C GLY A 164 -8.37 -17.17 -0.81
N ASP A 165 -8.88 -16.43 -1.79
CA ASP A 165 -9.23 -16.98 -3.08
C ASP A 165 -7.99 -17.26 -3.95
N LYS A 166 -8.20 -18.02 -5.02
CA LYS A 166 -7.14 -18.34 -5.98
C LYS A 166 -7.07 -17.26 -7.07
N ILE A 167 -5.87 -16.79 -7.31
CA ILE A 167 -5.54 -15.92 -8.44
C ILE A 167 -4.46 -16.54 -9.28
N LYS A 168 -4.35 -16.11 -10.52
CA LYS A 168 -3.26 -16.49 -11.42
C LYS A 168 -2.51 -15.27 -11.89
N LEU A 169 -1.30 -15.10 -11.36
CA LEU A 169 -0.37 -14.08 -11.82
C LEU A 169 0.21 -14.45 -13.21
N PRO A 170 0.62 -13.46 -13.99
CA PRO A 170 1.31 -13.72 -15.27
C PRO A 170 2.50 -14.66 -15.06
N THR A 171 2.68 -15.61 -15.96
CA THR A 171 3.77 -16.61 -15.97
C THR A 171 3.83 -17.56 -14.77
N ARG A 172 2.89 -17.49 -13.83
CA ARG A 172 2.86 -18.35 -12.62
C ARG A 172 1.64 -19.28 -12.62
N PRO A 173 1.71 -20.43 -11.92
CA PRO A 173 0.51 -21.24 -11.67
C PRO A 173 -0.47 -20.49 -10.77
N ALA A 174 -1.75 -20.87 -10.83
CA ALA A 174 -2.75 -20.35 -9.90
C ALA A 174 -2.38 -20.71 -8.46
N ALA A 175 -2.48 -19.74 -7.55
CA ALA A 175 -2.14 -19.88 -6.14
C ALA A 175 -3.14 -19.11 -5.27
N VAL A 176 -3.18 -19.44 -3.98
CA VAL A 176 -4.00 -18.72 -3.00
C VAL A 176 -3.44 -17.32 -2.79
N TRP A 177 -4.30 -16.31 -2.91
CA TRP A 177 -4.00 -14.94 -2.54
C TRP A 177 -4.28 -14.75 -1.05
N GLY A 178 -3.26 -14.98 -0.24
CA GLY A 178 -3.38 -14.95 1.22
C GLY A 178 -3.30 -13.54 1.81
N PRO A 179 -3.62 -13.40 3.12
CA PRO A 179 -3.70 -12.10 3.81
C PRO A 179 -2.35 -11.38 3.95
N SER A 180 -1.22 -12.08 3.77
CA SER A 180 0.13 -11.50 3.75
C SER A 180 0.58 -11.12 2.33
N SER A 181 -0.37 -10.91 1.43
CA SER A 181 -0.10 -10.54 0.04
C SER A 181 -1.03 -9.42 -0.41
N TYR A 182 -0.50 -8.53 -1.25
CA TYR A 182 -1.21 -7.35 -1.70
C TYR A 182 -1.04 -7.14 -3.21
N LEU A 183 -2.08 -6.60 -3.85
CA LEU A 183 -1.95 -5.89 -5.12
C LEU A 183 -1.78 -4.42 -4.81
N LEU A 184 -0.77 -3.80 -5.41
CA LEU A 184 -0.44 -2.38 -5.33
C LEU A 184 -0.64 -1.79 -6.72
N ALA A 185 -1.58 -0.88 -6.86
CA ALA A 185 -1.97 -0.27 -8.12
C ALA A 185 -1.68 1.23 -8.07
N TRP A 186 -1.01 1.76 -9.09
CA TRP A 186 -0.35 3.05 -9.07
C TRP A 186 -0.75 3.95 -10.23
N GLU A 187 -0.70 5.26 -9.95
CA GLU A 187 -0.66 6.34 -10.92
C GLU A 187 0.76 6.87 -11.06
N ASP A 188 1.26 7.00 -12.29
CA ASP A 188 2.60 7.54 -12.59
C ASP A 188 2.60 9.04 -12.87
N GLN A 189 1.43 9.67 -12.82
CA GLN A 189 1.24 11.11 -12.93
C GLN A 189 0.50 11.65 -11.71
N SER A 190 0.68 12.96 -11.45
CA SER A 190 0.06 13.59 -10.29
C SER A 190 -1.47 13.60 -10.39
N LEU A 191 -2.15 13.17 -9.32
CA LEU A 191 -3.62 13.21 -9.20
C LEU A 191 -4.20 14.64 -9.30
N THR A 192 -3.36 15.66 -9.10
CA THR A 192 -3.75 17.07 -9.24
C THR A 192 -3.50 17.64 -10.63
N GLY A 193 -2.88 16.86 -11.53
CA GLY A 193 -2.61 17.31 -12.89
C GLY A 193 -2.02 16.22 -13.77
N GLY A 194 -2.82 15.69 -14.68
CA GLY A 194 -2.39 14.76 -15.73
C GLY A 194 -2.82 13.32 -15.56
N SER A 195 -3.07 12.85 -14.33
CA SER A 195 -3.57 11.50 -14.05
C SER A 195 -5.05 11.37 -14.45
N ASP A 196 -5.43 10.24 -15.04
CA ASP A 196 -6.82 9.86 -15.29
C ASP A 196 -7.45 9.07 -14.13
N LYS A 197 -6.66 8.76 -13.09
CA LYS A 197 -7.09 8.15 -11.82
C LYS A 197 -7.62 6.74 -11.99
N ASP A 198 -7.12 5.99 -12.92
CA ASP A 198 -7.53 4.61 -13.15
C ASP A 198 -6.62 3.58 -12.46
N TYR A 199 -5.47 4.03 -11.94
CA TYR A 199 -4.51 3.24 -11.13
C TYR A 199 -4.02 1.97 -11.82
N ASN A 200 -3.97 1.96 -13.13
CA ASN A 200 -3.52 0.82 -13.92
C ASN A 200 -2.13 1.01 -14.52
N ASP A 201 -1.53 2.19 -14.37
CA ASP A 201 -0.20 2.53 -14.90
C ASP A 201 0.85 1.51 -14.50
N MET A 202 0.79 1.05 -13.25
CA MET A 202 1.63 -0.05 -12.77
C MET A 202 0.91 -0.83 -11.67
N VAL A 203 0.72 -2.13 -11.89
CA VAL A 203 0.13 -3.04 -10.89
C VAL A 203 1.15 -4.09 -10.49
N ILE A 204 1.48 -4.11 -9.20
CA ILE A 204 2.47 -5.02 -8.61
C ILE A 204 1.77 -5.92 -7.59
N TYR A 205 2.03 -7.21 -7.65
CA TYR A 205 1.69 -8.14 -6.59
C TYR A 205 2.90 -8.32 -5.67
N VAL A 206 2.68 -8.18 -4.37
CA VAL A 206 3.70 -8.41 -3.34
C VAL A 206 3.20 -9.46 -2.37
N GLU A 207 4.08 -10.37 -1.95
CA GLU A 207 3.76 -11.45 -1.02
C GLU A 207 4.71 -11.47 0.18
N SER A 208 4.30 -12.14 1.26
CA SER A 208 5.07 -12.24 2.51
C SER A 208 5.33 -10.89 3.16
N VAL A 209 4.36 -10.00 3.09
CA VAL A 209 4.39 -8.69 3.75
C VAL A 209 3.15 -8.49 4.62
N THR A 210 3.32 -7.75 5.70
CA THR A 210 2.21 -7.29 6.55
C THR A 210 2.17 -5.78 6.57
N LYS A 211 0.96 -5.21 6.62
CA LYS A 211 0.80 -3.76 6.73
C LYS A 211 1.14 -3.26 8.12
N VAL A 212 1.82 -2.14 8.19
CA VAL A 212 2.15 -1.45 9.44
C VAL A 212 1.22 -0.24 9.58
N PRO A 213 0.50 -0.09 10.71
CA PRO A 213 -0.27 1.12 10.97
C PRO A 213 0.65 2.34 10.99
N GLU A 214 0.22 3.45 10.39
CA GLU A 214 1.00 4.68 10.48
C GLU A 214 1.21 5.12 11.93
N PRO A 215 2.40 5.65 12.28
CA PRO A 215 2.71 6.09 13.65
C PRO A 215 1.68 7.07 14.22
N GLY A 216 1.09 7.93 13.37
CA GLY A 216 0.01 8.85 13.72
C GLY A 216 -1.27 8.16 14.21
N SER A 217 -1.64 7.03 13.63
CA SER A 217 -2.82 6.25 14.01
C SER A 217 -2.68 5.67 15.42
N LEU A 218 -1.49 5.19 15.77
CA LEU A 218 -1.17 4.67 17.11
C LEU A 218 -1.16 5.80 18.15
N ALA A 219 -0.62 6.98 17.80
CA ALA A 219 -0.63 8.15 18.68
C ALA A 219 -2.07 8.64 18.95
N LEU A 220 -2.92 8.70 17.93
CA LEU A 220 -4.34 9.06 18.09
C LEU A 220 -5.11 8.05 18.94
N LEU A 221 -4.87 6.75 18.74
CA LEU A 221 -5.45 5.70 19.56
C LEU A 221 -5.02 5.85 21.03
N GLY A 222 -3.73 6.08 21.29
CA GLY A 222 -3.19 6.33 22.63
C GLY A 222 -3.81 7.56 23.30
N LEU A 223 -3.94 8.67 22.58
CA LEU A 223 -4.60 9.89 23.05
C LEU A 223 -6.09 9.68 23.32
N GLY A 224 -6.79 8.95 22.45
CA GLY A 224 -8.20 8.60 22.61
C GLY A 224 -8.45 7.78 23.88
N LEU A 225 -7.67 6.72 24.08
CA LEU A 225 -7.73 5.88 25.29
C LEU A 225 -7.39 6.65 26.56
N SER A 226 -6.38 7.52 26.51
CA SER A 226 -6.01 8.39 27.63
C SER A 226 -7.14 9.36 27.98
N GLY A 227 -7.79 9.97 26.99
CA GLY A 227 -8.95 10.84 27.18
C GLY A 227 -10.12 10.14 27.84
N LEU A 228 -10.44 8.91 27.42
CA LEU A 228 -11.49 8.08 28.02
C LEU A 228 -11.18 7.71 29.47
N ALA A 229 -9.93 7.39 29.78
CA ALA A 229 -9.50 7.11 31.15
C ALA A 229 -9.64 8.34 32.08
N PHE A 230 -9.34 9.54 31.58
CA PHE A 230 -9.54 10.79 32.35
C PHE A 230 -11.02 11.07 32.62
N VAL A 231 -11.90 10.87 31.65
CA VAL A 231 -13.35 11.08 31.79
C VAL A 231 -13.94 10.09 32.81
N SER A 232 -13.54 8.81 32.74
CA SER A 232 -14.01 7.79 33.67
C SER A 232 -13.61 8.06 35.13
N ARG A 233 -12.38 8.50 35.38
CA ARG A 233 -11.89 8.90 36.72
C ARG A 233 -12.63 10.10 37.27
N ARG A 234 -13.02 11.09 36.47
CA ARG A 234 -13.82 12.23 36.87
C ARG A 234 -15.24 11.82 37.28
N LYS A 235 -15.89 10.91 36.59
CA LYS A 235 -17.22 10.40 36.95
C LYS A 235 -17.21 9.69 38.30
N GLN A 236 -16.19 8.90 38.61
CA GLN A 236 -16.08 8.19 39.89
C GLN A 236 -15.86 9.13 41.09
N LYS A 237 -15.18 10.29 40.91
CA LYS A 237 -15.00 11.29 41.98
C LYS A 237 -16.24 12.12 42.27
N ASN A 238 -17.17 12.24 41.34
CA ASN A 238 -18.43 12.98 41.52
C ASN A 238 -19.59 12.10 41.99
N ALA A 239 -19.36 10.79 42.16
CA ALA A 239 -20.35 9.82 42.63
C ALA A 239 -20.15 9.42 44.12
N LYS A 240 -19.20 10.06 44.80
CA LYS A 240 -19.02 10.01 46.26
C LYS A 240 -19.33 11.40 46.84
#